data_64c70c8fbd38da6629ebb70bdd3c1f72
#
_entry.id   64c70c8fbd38da6629ebb70bdd3c1f72
#
_cell.length_a   1.000
_cell.length_b   1.000
_cell.length_c   1.000
_cell.angle_alpha   90.00
_cell.angle_beta   90.00
_cell.angle_gamma   90.00
#
_symmetry.space_group_name_H-M   'P 1'
#
loop_
_entity.id
_entity.type
_entity.pdbx_description
1 polymer ?
#
loop_
_entity_poly.entity_id
_entity_poly.type
_entity_poly.pdbx_seq_one_letter_code
_entity_poly.pdbx_strand_id
1 'polypeptide(L)'
;TNFVQKNIVDEITNKLKKYNKPIFLAVHKEDHFYNQSLVNFPLETIKGKDVLLFSSIANPENFKKSILKLEPKSVKEIKFSDHHIYSDIEIEEISREAVDYDFIITTEKDIVKIKKNIGNMLVLKISFDIV
;
A
#
# COMPACT_ATOMS: atom_id res chain seq x y z
N THR A 1 -14.70 1.07 5.45
CA THR A 1 -14.20 2.42 5.34
C THR A 1 -14.03 3.05 6.68
N ASN A 2 -13.05 3.86 6.79
CA ASN A 2 -12.81 4.59 7.99
C ASN A 2 -13.34 6.03 7.88
N PHE A 3 -13.33 6.73 9.00
CA PHE A 3 -13.81 8.09 9.12
C PHE A 3 -13.09 9.06 8.19
N VAL A 4 -11.79 8.88 7.97
CA VAL A 4 -10.98 9.75 7.12
C VAL A 4 -11.43 9.69 5.66
N GLN A 5 -11.69 8.49 5.14
CA GLN A 5 -12.17 8.33 3.76
C GLN A 5 -13.53 8.98 3.55
N LYS A 6 -14.43 8.86 4.52
CA LYS A 6 -15.75 9.48 4.45
C LYS A 6 -15.64 11.00 4.39
N ASN A 7 -14.78 11.60 5.21
CA ASN A 7 -14.59 13.04 5.21
C ASN A 7 -14.03 13.56 3.88
N ILE A 8 -13.10 12.84 3.28
CA ILE A 8 -12.52 13.20 1.98
C ILE A 8 -13.60 13.15 0.89
N VAL A 9 -14.43 12.12 0.88
CA VAL A 9 -15.53 11.98 -0.08
C VAL A 9 -16.52 13.11 0.07
N ASP A 10 -16.93 13.45 1.28
CA ASP A 10 -17.86 14.54 1.56
C ASP A 10 -17.31 15.89 1.11
N GLU A 11 -16.03 16.13 1.34
CA GLU A 11 -15.37 17.37 0.93
C GLU A 11 -15.35 17.53 -0.59
N ILE A 12 -14.97 16.47 -1.31
CA ILE A 12 -14.97 16.45 -2.77
C ILE A 12 -16.38 16.66 -3.32
N THR A 13 -17.35 15.98 -2.74
CA THR A 13 -18.77 16.12 -3.15
C THR A 13 -19.24 17.55 -3.00
N ASN A 14 -18.93 18.21 -1.90
CA ASN A 14 -19.30 19.60 -1.67
C ASN A 14 -18.66 20.56 -2.67
N LYS A 15 -17.39 20.35 -2.99
CA LYS A 15 -16.68 21.15 -4.00
C LYS A 15 -17.31 21.00 -5.39
N LEU A 16 -17.64 19.79 -5.78
CA LEU A 16 -18.19 19.50 -7.11
C LEU A 16 -19.62 20.01 -7.26
N LYS A 17 -20.42 19.98 -6.21
CA LYS A 17 -21.77 20.56 -6.21
C LYS A 17 -21.75 22.04 -6.54
N LYS A 18 -20.72 22.76 -6.10
CA LYS A 18 -20.52 24.18 -6.36
C LYS A 18 -20.42 24.50 -7.85
N TYR A 19 -19.91 23.56 -8.64
CA TYR A 19 -19.71 23.74 -10.08
C TYR A 19 -20.81 23.17 -10.94
N ASN A 20 -21.87 22.63 -10.31
CA ASN A 20 -23.03 22.06 -11.00
C ASN A 20 -22.64 21.02 -12.06
N LYS A 21 -21.68 20.15 -11.75
CA LYS A 21 -21.19 19.10 -12.64
C LYS A 21 -21.58 17.73 -12.12
N PRO A 22 -21.71 16.70 -13.00
CA PRO A 22 -21.90 15.32 -12.55
C PRO A 22 -20.74 14.91 -11.65
N ILE A 23 -21.05 14.23 -10.56
CA ILE A 23 -20.06 13.81 -9.58
C ILE A 23 -19.81 12.32 -9.75
N PHE A 24 -18.57 11.96 -10.09
CA PHE A 24 -18.10 10.59 -10.08
C PHE A 24 -17.04 10.48 -8.99
N LEU A 25 -17.36 9.74 -7.93
CA LEU A 25 -16.45 9.55 -6.81
C LEU A 25 -15.73 8.22 -6.94
N ALA A 26 -14.41 8.26 -6.82
CA ALA A 26 -13.60 7.05 -6.75
C ALA A 26 -13.30 6.74 -5.29
N VAL A 27 -13.59 5.52 -4.87
CA VAL A 27 -13.30 5.04 -3.52
C VAL A 27 -12.14 4.06 -3.58
N HIS A 28 -11.11 4.29 -2.77
CA HIS A 28 -9.99 3.36 -2.61
C HIS A 28 -10.44 2.13 -1.86
N LYS A 29 -10.10 0.96 -2.39
CA LYS A 29 -10.41 -0.30 -1.74
C LYS A 29 -9.24 -1.26 -1.89
N GLU A 30 -8.80 -1.84 -0.80
CA GLU A 30 -7.82 -2.91 -0.83
C GLU A 30 -8.44 -4.11 -1.55
N ASP A 31 -7.75 -4.63 -2.55
CA ASP A 31 -8.27 -5.70 -3.39
C ASP A 31 -7.63 -7.04 -3.04
N HIS A 32 -6.33 -7.15 -3.25
CA HIS A 32 -5.57 -8.36 -2.97
C HIS A 32 -4.08 -8.02 -2.91
N PHE A 33 -3.28 -9.02 -2.55
CA PHE A 33 -1.83 -8.94 -2.69
C PHE A 33 -1.38 -9.71 -3.93
N TYR A 34 -0.23 -9.36 -4.47
CA TYR A 34 0.45 -10.20 -5.45
C TYR A 34 1.95 -10.16 -5.20
N ASN A 35 2.65 -11.22 -5.63
CA ASN A 35 4.11 -11.27 -5.50
C ASN A 35 4.79 -10.82 -6.80
N GLN A 36 6.11 -10.83 -6.81
CA GLN A 36 6.89 -10.41 -7.98
C GLN A 36 6.71 -11.33 -9.19
N SER A 37 6.21 -12.54 -8.99
CA SER A 37 5.84 -13.46 -10.07
C SER A 37 4.38 -13.32 -10.50
N LEU A 38 3.69 -12.29 -10.03
CA LEU A 38 2.28 -11.99 -10.32
C LEU A 38 1.30 -13.06 -9.84
N VAL A 39 1.66 -13.80 -8.81
CA VAL A 39 0.74 -14.73 -8.14
C VAL A 39 -0.07 -13.94 -7.12
N ASN A 40 -1.38 -14.08 -7.17
CA ASN A 40 -2.30 -13.35 -6.28
C ASN A 40 -2.47 -14.08 -4.95
N PHE A 41 -2.61 -13.29 -3.89
CA PHE A 41 -2.88 -13.77 -2.54
C PHE A 41 -4.03 -12.96 -1.94
N PRO A 42 -4.91 -13.60 -1.15
CA PRO A 42 -6.01 -12.88 -0.51
C PRO A 42 -5.48 -11.93 0.57
N LEU A 43 -6.30 -10.95 0.93
CA LEU A 43 -5.93 -9.98 1.97
C LEU A 43 -5.66 -10.63 3.32
N GLU A 44 -6.33 -11.74 3.61
CA GLU A 44 -6.18 -12.50 4.84
C GLU A 44 -4.80 -13.13 5.01
N THR A 45 -4.00 -13.17 3.96
CA THR A 45 -2.65 -13.76 3.98
C THR A 45 -1.78 -13.20 5.09
N ILE A 46 -1.91 -11.90 5.40
CA ILE A 46 -1.07 -11.25 6.41
C ILE A 46 -1.68 -11.22 7.80
N LYS A 47 -2.88 -11.74 7.97
CA LYS A 47 -3.53 -11.77 9.28
C LYS A 47 -2.68 -12.56 10.28
N GLY A 48 -2.38 -11.92 11.41
CA GLY A 48 -1.57 -12.54 12.45
C GLY A 48 -0.09 -12.71 12.11
N LYS A 49 0.39 -12.07 11.05
CA LYS A 49 1.78 -12.17 10.59
C LYS A 49 2.59 -10.93 10.93
N ASP A 50 3.90 -11.11 11.06
CA ASP A 50 4.83 -10.01 11.22
C ASP A 50 5.16 -9.44 9.84
N VAL A 51 4.89 -8.16 9.63
CA VAL A 51 5.09 -7.54 8.32
C VAL A 51 6.00 -6.32 8.40
N LEU A 52 6.80 -6.17 7.36
CA LEU A 52 7.66 -5.02 7.15
C LEU A 52 7.12 -4.26 5.95
N LEU A 53 6.87 -2.95 6.11
CA LEU A 53 6.41 -2.10 5.02
C LEU A 53 7.54 -1.21 4.53
N PHE A 54 7.61 -0.98 3.22
CA PHE A 54 8.45 0.10 2.70
C PHE A 54 7.74 0.82 1.58
N SER A 55 7.98 2.11 1.47
CA SER A 55 7.35 2.94 0.44
C SER A 55 8.10 4.25 0.24
N SER A 56 7.92 4.83 -0.95
CA SER A 56 8.40 6.17 -1.30
C SER A 56 7.27 6.98 -1.94
N ILE A 57 6.12 7.00 -1.27
CA ILE A 57 4.90 7.67 -1.74
C ILE A 57 4.62 8.91 -0.91
N ALA A 58 3.79 9.81 -1.45
CA ALA A 58 3.46 11.07 -0.80
C ALA A 58 2.71 10.88 0.52
N ASN A 59 1.92 9.81 0.65
CA ASN A 59 1.11 9.58 1.84
C ASN A 59 1.29 8.15 2.38
N PRO A 60 2.44 7.88 3.04
CA PRO A 60 2.70 6.55 3.60
C PRO A 60 1.74 6.17 4.73
N GLU A 61 1.12 7.16 5.39
CA GLU A 61 0.17 6.90 6.47
C GLU A 61 -1.07 6.17 5.97
N ASN A 62 -1.56 6.50 4.79
CA ASN A 62 -2.71 5.79 4.21
C ASN A 62 -2.37 4.33 3.87
N PHE A 63 -1.18 4.09 3.37
CA PHE A 63 -0.69 2.74 3.11
C PHE A 63 -0.64 1.92 4.40
N LYS A 64 -0.06 2.49 5.45
CA LYS A 64 0.01 1.83 6.76
C LYS A 64 -1.39 1.52 7.31
N LYS A 65 -2.32 2.47 7.20
CA LYS A 65 -3.70 2.27 7.65
C LYS A 65 -4.37 1.11 6.89
N SER A 66 -4.16 1.01 5.58
CA SER A 66 -4.69 -0.09 4.78
C SER A 66 -4.18 -1.44 5.28
N ILE A 67 -2.89 -1.51 5.61
CA ILE A 67 -2.29 -2.74 6.14
C ILE A 67 -2.82 -3.06 7.54
N LEU A 68 -2.94 -2.06 8.42
CA LEU A 68 -3.42 -2.27 9.79
C LEU A 68 -4.85 -2.81 9.82
N LYS A 69 -5.69 -2.46 8.86
CA LYS A 69 -7.06 -2.99 8.75
C LYS A 69 -7.08 -4.51 8.54
N LEU A 70 -6.01 -5.07 8.03
CA LEU A 70 -5.90 -6.50 7.72
C LEU A 70 -5.41 -7.33 8.91
N GLU A 71 -5.24 -6.70 10.06
CA GLU A 71 -4.93 -7.34 11.35
C GLU A 71 -3.62 -8.13 11.38
N PRO A 72 -2.49 -7.57 10.91
CA PRO A 72 -1.20 -8.22 11.10
C PRO A 72 -0.84 -8.29 12.59
N LYS A 73 0.05 -9.21 12.95
CA LYS A 73 0.54 -9.33 14.31
C LYS A 73 1.41 -8.13 14.70
N SER A 74 2.30 -7.72 13.81
CA SER A 74 3.15 -6.56 14.00
C SER A 74 3.44 -5.88 12.67
N VAL A 75 3.70 -4.58 12.71
CA VAL A 75 4.03 -3.77 11.54
C VAL A 75 5.25 -2.93 11.87
N LYS A 76 6.28 -3.06 11.03
CA LYS A 76 7.40 -2.12 11.01
C LYS A 76 7.42 -1.46 9.65
N GLU A 77 7.75 -0.17 9.59
CA GLU A 77 7.81 0.50 8.29
C GLU A 77 9.14 1.22 8.09
N ILE A 78 9.58 1.20 6.83
CA ILE A 78 10.72 1.96 6.35
C ILE A 78 10.16 2.98 5.38
N LYS A 79 10.28 4.27 5.72
CA LYS A 79 9.78 5.35 4.87
C LYS A 79 10.93 5.99 4.11
N PHE A 80 10.76 6.11 2.80
CA PHE A 80 11.65 6.89 1.95
C PHE A 80 10.91 8.14 1.50
N SER A 81 11.64 9.16 1.08
CA SER A 81 11.02 10.36 0.55
C SER A 81 10.25 10.04 -0.74
N ASP A 82 9.21 10.84 -1.01
CA ASP A 82 8.40 10.67 -2.22
C ASP A 82 9.29 10.68 -3.47
N HIS A 83 9.02 9.78 -4.40
CA HIS A 83 9.79 9.58 -5.63
C HIS A 83 11.24 9.14 -5.42
N HIS A 84 11.55 8.56 -4.26
CA HIS A 84 12.88 8.03 -3.98
C HIS A 84 13.29 6.97 -5.01
N ILE A 85 14.55 7.03 -5.44
CA ILE A 85 15.15 6.02 -6.32
C ILE A 85 16.00 5.11 -5.44
N TYR A 86 15.66 3.83 -5.39
CA TYR A 86 16.35 2.86 -4.54
C TYR A 86 17.71 2.51 -5.13
N SER A 87 18.77 2.69 -4.32
CA SER A 87 20.10 2.23 -4.69
C SER A 87 20.21 0.71 -4.49
N ASP A 88 21.20 0.10 -5.12
CA ASP A 88 21.45 -1.34 -4.95
C ASP A 88 21.76 -1.70 -3.48
N ILE A 89 22.46 -0.81 -2.77
CA ILE A 89 22.76 -1.00 -1.35
C ILE A 89 21.49 -0.96 -0.51
N GLU A 90 20.60 -0.02 -0.80
CA GLU A 90 19.31 0.08 -0.09
C GLU A 90 18.45 -1.16 -0.32
N ILE A 91 18.40 -1.65 -1.55
CA ILE A 91 17.64 -2.86 -1.87
C ILE A 91 18.23 -4.07 -1.13
N GLU A 92 19.55 -4.19 -1.04
CA GLU A 92 20.20 -5.24 -0.27
C GLU A 92 19.88 -5.15 1.22
N GLU A 93 19.87 -3.96 1.78
CA GLU A 93 19.51 -3.74 3.18
C GLU A 93 18.06 -4.13 3.45
N ILE A 94 17.14 -3.73 2.57
CA ILE A 94 15.72 -4.09 2.66
C ILE A 94 15.59 -5.62 2.60
N SER A 95 16.28 -6.25 1.67
CA SER A 95 16.23 -7.70 1.49
C SER A 95 16.73 -8.46 2.72
N ARG A 96 17.80 -7.99 3.35
CA ARG A 96 18.31 -8.58 4.58
C ARG A 96 17.34 -8.42 5.74
N GLU A 97 16.76 -7.25 5.89
CA GLU A 97 15.79 -6.99 6.96
C GLU A 97 14.54 -7.84 6.77
N ALA A 98 14.10 -8.04 5.53
CA ALA A 98 12.89 -8.80 5.21
C ALA A 98 12.93 -10.25 5.70
N VAL A 99 14.12 -10.82 5.89
CA VAL A 99 14.27 -12.21 6.37
C VAL A 99 13.68 -12.40 7.77
N ASP A 100 13.65 -11.34 8.58
CA ASP A 100 13.15 -11.40 9.95
C ASP A 100 11.63 -11.26 10.05
N TYR A 101 10.94 -11.11 8.92
CA TYR A 101 9.49 -10.92 8.86
C TYR A 101 8.85 -12.02 8.02
N ASP A 102 7.57 -12.27 8.29
CA ASP A 102 6.80 -13.21 7.47
C ASP A 102 6.62 -12.68 6.05
N PHE A 103 6.35 -11.37 5.93
CA PHE A 103 6.19 -10.71 4.63
C PHE A 103 6.77 -9.32 4.67
N ILE A 104 7.31 -8.89 3.53
CA ILE A 104 7.61 -7.50 3.27
C ILE A 104 6.60 -7.00 2.24
N ILE A 105 5.99 -5.82 2.49
CA ILE A 105 4.90 -5.32 1.68
C ILE A 105 5.24 -3.93 1.16
N THR A 106 4.99 -3.70 -0.11
CA THR A 106 5.19 -2.42 -0.74
C THR A 106 3.99 -2.02 -1.60
N THR A 107 4.09 -0.86 -2.24
CA THR A 107 3.04 -0.34 -3.11
C THR A 107 3.31 -0.68 -4.57
N GLU A 108 2.27 -0.57 -5.39
CA GLU A 108 2.39 -0.76 -6.84
C GLU A 108 3.34 0.26 -7.49
N LYS A 109 3.39 1.46 -6.94
CA LYS A 109 4.29 2.51 -7.42
C LYS A 109 5.75 2.18 -7.13
N ASP A 110 6.01 1.55 -6.00
CA ASP A 110 7.38 1.22 -5.59
C ASP A 110 7.92 -0.06 -6.23
N ILE A 111 7.06 -1.07 -6.46
CA ILE A 111 7.53 -2.36 -6.97
C ILE A 111 8.22 -2.24 -8.33
N VAL A 112 7.79 -1.30 -9.16
CA VAL A 112 8.41 -1.08 -10.49
C VAL A 112 9.86 -0.61 -10.39
N LYS A 113 10.27 -0.11 -9.23
CA LYS A 113 11.63 0.35 -8.96
C LYS A 113 12.54 -0.74 -8.39
N ILE A 114 11.98 -1.90 -8.04
CA ILE A 114 12.71 -2.98 -7.38
C ILE A 114 13.03 -4.05 -8.40
N LYS A 115 14.31 -4.18 -8.73
CA LYS A 115 14.78 -5.15 -9.73
C LYS A 115 15.18 -6.49 -9.13
N LYS A 116 15.43 -6.53 -7.82
CA LYS A 116 15.82 -7.76 -7.13
C LYS A 116 14.59 -8.55 -6.74
N ASN A 117 14.66 -9.87 -6.90
CA ASN A 117 13.62 -10.76 -6.41
C ASN A 117 13.79 -10.97 -4.89
N ILE A 118 12.75 -10.64 -4.14
CA ILE A 118 12.71 -10.83 -2.68
C ILE A 118 11.57 -11.81 -2.40
N GLY A 119 11.94 -13.00 -1.88
CA GLY A 119 11.06 -14.16 -1.84
C GLY A 119 9.77 -14.00 -1.05
N ASN A 120 9.77 -13.17 -0.01
CA ASN A 120 8.57 -12.92 0.83
C ASN A 120 7.94 -11.55 0.57
N MET A 121 8.20 -10.95 -0.59
CA MET A 121 7.61 -9.66 -0.93
C MET A 121 6.20 -9.80 -1.49
N LEU A 122 5.31 -8.97 -0.98
CA LEU A 122 3.94 -8.80 -1.47
C LEU A 122 3.72 -7.34 -1.86
N VAL A 123 2.87 -7.14 -2.85
CA VAL A 123 2.43 -5.81 -3.30
C VAL A 123 0.95 -5.69 -3.02
N LEU A 124 0.55 -4.60 -2.39
CA LEU A 124 -0.86 -4.34 -2.15
C LEU A 124 -1.51 -3.74 -3.38
N LYS A 125 -2.50 -4.44 -3.92
CA LYS A 125 -3.31 -3.94 -5.03
C LYS A 125 -4.46 -3.13 -4.47
N ILE A 126 -4.54 -1.87 -4.88
CA ILE A 126 -5.65 -0.98 -4.55
C ILE A 126 -6.50 -0.84 -5.81
N SER A 127 -7.80 -1.04 -5.68
CA SER A 127 -8.73 -0.76 -6.76
C SER A 127 -9.54 0.49 -6.45
N PHE A 128 -10.15 1.04 -7.50
CA PHE A 128 -11.01 2.21 -7.40
C PHE A 128 -12.40 1.81 -7.87
N ASP A 129 -13.40 1.98 -6.99
CA ASP A 129 -14.79 1.81 -7.36
C ASP A 129 -15.41 3.18 -7.61
N ILE A 130 -16.16 3.30 -8.68
CA ILE A 130 -16.90 4.53 -9.00
C ILE A 130 -18.26 4.44 -8.33
N VAL A 131 -18.54 5.43 -7.52
CA VAL A 131 -19.79 5.53 -6.75
C VAL A 131 -20.71 6.56 -7.40
#